data_f79d65d21dbc907e8d92b1714d73a19e
#
_entry.id   f79d65d21dbc907e8d92b1714d73a19e
#
_cell.length_a   1.000
_cell.length_b   1.000
_cell.length_c   1.000
_cell.angle_alpha   90.00
_cell.angle_beta   90.00
_cell.angle_gamma   90.00
#
_symmetry.space_group_name_H-M   'P 1'
#
loop_
_entity.id
_entity.type
_entity.pdbx_description
1 polymer ?
#
loop_
_entity_poly.entity_id
_entity_poly.type
_entity_poly.pdbx_seq_one_letter_code
_entity_poly.pdbx_strand_id
1 'polypeptide(L)'
;RLFSLCADLQDHRIVDALCRKLCRRLGMTRNEMINRIEDVRDGVSERGLFGDISELDAPDIDGRWIFPGILLKGEVIIISGLSGTGKTLFTYAMGSASRRGGSFLGMAAPKLRVCILQLEEGGSFGRRMKAFGFTKEECGVGKSWNFIRSFNPLKASHMEMLKTQVLPHYDLFILDSIREMSSGSGLNEALAEFSQQLIRPLVKVFRGTDKAMVVIDHNAKGT
;
A
#
# COMPACT_ATOMS: atom_id res chain seq x y z
N ARG A 1 14.98 23.28 16.76
CA ARG A 1 13.78 24.08 17.16
C ARG A 1 13.23 24.96 16.01
N LEU A 2 14.09 25.66 15.24
CA LEU A 2 13.66 26.48 14.08
C LEU A 2 13.12 25.61 12.92
N PHE A 3 13.76 24.49 12.61
CA PHE A 3 13.31 23.56 11.57
C PHE A 3 11.97 22.90 11.95
N SER A 4 11.77 22.58 13.23
CA SER A 4 10.50 22.05 13.73
C SER A 4 9.36 23.05 13.53
N LEU A 5 9.58 24.35 13.82
CA LEU A 5 8.59 25.41 13.58
C LEU A 5 8.24 25.55 12.09
N CYS A 6 9.23 25.42 11.18
CA CYS A 6 8.96 25.46 9.73
C CYS A 6 8.21 24.23 9.23
N ALA A 7 8.44 23.05 9.83
CA ALA A 7 7.76 21.81 9.47
C ALA A 7 6.26 21.83 9.83
N ASP A 8 5.87 22.56 10.87
CA ASP A 8 4.49 22.67 11.34
C ASP A 8 3.65 23.69 10.56
N LEU A 9 4.29 24.58 9.77
CA LEU A 9 3.60 25.58 8.98
C LEU A 9 3.01 24.99 7.69
N GLN A 10 1.71 25.16 7.50
CA GLN A 10 0.99 24.71 6.31
C GLN A 10 0.96 25.75 5.16
N ASP A 11 1.23 27.02 5.43
CA ASP A 11 1.24 28.07 4.42
C ASP A 11 2.58 28.14 3.67
N HIS A 12 2.58 27.66 2.44
CA HIS A 12 3.76 27.62 1.57
C HIS A 12 4.43 28.98 1.37
N ARG A 13 3.68 30.10 1.39
CA ARG A 13 4.23 31.46 1.21
C ARG A 13 5.05 31.89 2.42
N ILE A 14 4.57 31.57 3.62
CA ILE A 14 5.27 31.85 4.88
C ILE A 14 6.52 30.99 4.98
N VAL A 15 6.42 29.69 4.65
CA VAL A 15 7.56 28.77 4.62
C VAL A 15 8.64 29.25 3.65
N ASP A 16 8.28 29.67 2.44
CA ASP A 16 9.25 30.14 1.43
C ASP A 16 9.94 31.46 1.84
N ALA A 17 9.21 32.38 2.46
CA ALA A 17 9.76 33.63 2.99
C ALA A 17 10.74 33.38 4.17
N LEU A 18 10.38 32.49 5.07
CA LEU A 18 11.24 32.06 6.20
C LEU A 18 12.48 31.32 5.72
N CYS A 19 12.34 30.40 4.77
CA CYS A 19 13.45 29.68 4.16
C CYS A 19 14.46 30.63 3.53
N ARG A 20 14.04 31.62 2.74
CA ARG A 20 14.94 32.63 2.15
C ARG A 20 15.69 33.45 3.21
N LYS A 21 15.06 33.81 4.30
CA LYS A 21 15.67 34.58 5.40
C LYS A 21 16.67 33.72 6.19
N LEU A 22 16.33 32.45 6.45
CA LEU A 22 17.15 31.51 7.21
C LEU A 22 18.37 31.04 6.39
N CYS A 23 18.21 30.75 5.09
CA CYS A 23 19.31 30.38 4.21
C CYS A 23 20.44 31.42 4.24
N ARG A 24 20.08 32.71 4.16
CA ARG A 24 21.07 33.80 4.25
C ARG A 24 21.76 33.89 5.61
N ARG A 25 21.04 33.56 6.70
CA ARG A 25 21.58 33.69 8.06
C ARG A 25 22.44 32.49 8.47
N LEU A 26 22.15 31.30 7.90
CA LEU A 26 22.83 30.04 8.23
C LEU A 26 23.89 29.64 7.17
N GLY A 27 24.03 30.39 6.09
CA GLY A 27 24.95 30.08 4.99
C GLY A 27 24.58 28.80 4.21
N MET A 28 23.28 28.42 4.25
CA MET A 28 22.78 27.21 3.59
C MET A 28 22.11 27.54 2.27
N THR A 29 22.16 26.60 1.33
CA THR A 29 21.37 26.68 0.10
C THR A 29 19.87 26.42 0.39
N ARG A 30 19.00 26.83 -0.54
CA ARG A 30 17.56 26.57 -0.43
C ARG A 30 17.25 25.07 -0.38
N ASN A 31 17.95 24.26 -1.16
CA ASN A 31 17.75 22.81 -1.20
C ASN A 31 18.17 22.14 0.12
N GLU A 32 19.30 22.52 0.69
CA GLU A 32 19.72 22.02 2.01
C GLU A 32 18.72 22.40 3.11
N MET A 33 18.14 23.58 3.03
CA MET A 33 17.11 24.01 3.97
C MET A 33 15.82 23.19 3.83
N ILE A 34 15.36 22.96 2.59
CA ILE A 34 14.15 22.17 2.31
C ILE A 34 14.35 20.74 2.79
N ASN A 35 15.48 20.10 2.45
CA ASN A 35 15.80 18.75 2.89
C ASN A 35 15.78 18.63 4.42
N ARG A 36 16.38 19.59 5.15
CA ARG A 36 16.34 19.58 6.62
C ARG A 36 14.96 19.77 7.21
N ILE A 37 14.09 20.56 6.56
CA ILE A 37 12.70 20.70 7.00
C ILE A 37 11.92 19.40 6.75
N GLU A 38 12.17 18.74 5.63
CA GLU A 38 11.57 17.44 5.30
C GLU A 38 12.05 16.36 6.26
N ASP A 39 13.35 16.30 6.57
CA ASP A 39 13.93 15.40 7.58
C ASP A 39 13.25 15.54 8.94
N VAL A 40 13.03 16.78 9.40
CA VAL A 40 12.32 17.05 10.66
C VAL A 40 10.84 16.66 10.58
N ARG A 41 10.20 16.95 9.44
CA ARG A 41 8.79 16.57 9.20
C ARG A 41 8.60 15.07 9.15
N ASP A 42 9.55 14.35 8.57
CA ASP A 42 9.54 12.89 8.46
C ASP A 42 10.06 12.19 9.74
N GLY A 43 10.45 12.98 10.76
CA GLY A 43 10.94 12.46 12.03
C GLY A 43 12.39 11.93 11.98
N VAL A 44 13.12 12.27 10.91
CA VAL A 44 14.56 11.99 10.82
C VAL A 44 15.28 12.92 11.80
N SER A 45 15.52 12.45 13.02
CA SER A 45 16.32 13.17 13.99
C SER A 45 17.81 13.07 13.62
N GLU A 46 18.62 14.06 14.06
CA GLU A 46 20.09 14.05 13.91
C GLU A 46 20.79 12.82 14.55
N ARG A 47 20.05 11.86 15.08
CA ARG A 47 20.54 10.63 15.75
C ARG A 47 20.91 9.49 14.82
N GLY A 48 21.03 9.76 13.54
CA GLY A 48 21.72 8.83 12.64
C GLY A 48 20.81 8.06 11.70
N LEU A 49 21.40 7.69 10.56
CA LEU A 49 20.89 6.80 9.52
C LEU A 49 20.61 5.36 10.03
N PHE A 50 21.02 5.06 11.24
CA PHE A 50 20.86 3.74 11.86
C PHE A 50 19.73 3.77 12.87
N GLY A 51 18.81 2.79 12.81
CA GLY A 51 17.78 2.58 13.80
C GLY A 51 18.38 2.31 15.18
N ASP A 52 17.64 2.61 16.23
CA ASP A 52 18.03 2.23 17.60
C ASP A 52 17.83 0.72 17.77
N ILE A 53 18.87 0.03 18.28
CA ILE A 53 18.79 -1.42 18.55
C ILE A 53 17.67 -1.78 19.53
N SER A 54 17.25 -0.83 20.37
CA SER A 54 16.09 -1.00 21.25
C SER A 54 14.76 -1.19 20.49
N GLU A 55 14.70 -0.83 19.19
CA GLU A 55 13.53 -1.14 18.37
C GLU A 55 13.36 -2.66 18.16
N LEU A 56 14.44 -3.44 18.31
CA LEU A 56 14.38 -4.91 18.26
C LEU A 56 13.72 -5.50 19.50
N ASP A 57 13.72 -4.75 20.62
CA ASP A 57 13.03 -5.12 21.86
C ASP A 57 11.56 -4.66 21.88
N ALA A 58 11.07 -4.11 20.74
CA ALA A 58 9.66 -3.76 20.61
C ALA A 58 8.78 -4.98 20.96
N PRO A 59 7.72 -4.78 21.76
CA PRO A 59 6.88 -5.89 22.20
C PRO A 59 6.39 -6.65 20.97
N ASP A 60 6.47 -7.97 21.09
CA ASP A 60 6.05 -8.91 20.05
C ASP A 60 4.69 -8.47 19.47
N ILE A 61 4.66 -8.24 18.16
CA ILE A 61 3.48 -7.79 17.44
C ILE A 61 2.49 -8.95 17.24
N ASP A 62 2.54 -9.94 18.14
CA ASP A 62 1.60 -11.05 18.23
C ASP A 62 0.15 -10.51 18.17
N GLY A 63 -0.61 -11.05 17.26
CA GLY A 63 -1.98 -10.59 16.97
C GLY A 63 -2.10 -9.52 15.87
N ARG A 64 -1.01 -8.90 15.43
CA ARG A 64 -1.02 -8.01 14.24
C ARG A 64 -0.73 -8.74 12.94
N TRP A 65 -0.11 -9.92 13.00
CA TRP A 65 0.16 -10.72 11.82
C TRP A 65 -1.13 -11.30 11.22
N ILE A 66 -1.32 -11.10 9.92
CA ILE A 66 -2.25 -11.88 9.10
C ILE A 66 -1.56 -13.18 8.65
N PHE A 67 -0.34 -13.04 8.17
CA PHE A 67 0.56 -14.16 7.88
C PHE A 67 1.93 -13.84 8.46
N PRO A 68 2.40 -14.60 9.46
CA PRO A 68 3.67 -14.36 10.12
C PRO A 68 4.84 -14.22 9.14
N GLY A 69 5.60 -13.14 9.28
CA GLY A 69 6.73 -12.83 8.41
C GLY A 69 6.38 -12.38 6.98
N ILE A 70 5.09 -12.29 6.62
CA ILE A 70 4.65 -11.92 5.26
C ILE A 70 3.77 -10.68 5.26
N LEU A 71 2.72 -10.63 6.10
CA LEU A 71 1.71 -9.59 6.03
C LEU A 71 1.18 -9.21 7.40
N LEU A 72 1.31 -7.94 7.75
CA LEU A 72 0.75 -7.34 8.95
C LEU A 72 -0.58 -6.62 8.66
N LYS A 73 -1.41 -6.51 9.68
CA LYS A 73 -2.56 -5.59 9.67
C LYS A 73 -2.08 -4.14 9.53
N GLY A 74 -2.77 -3.35 8.74
CA GLY A 74 -2.41 -1.96 8.46
C GLY A 74 -1.40 -1.80 7.33
N GLU A 75 -0.93 -2.90 6.73
CA GLU A 75 0.10 -2.84 5.68
C GLU A 75 -0.44 -2.99 4.27
N VAL A 76 0.31 -2.41 3.34
CA VAL A 76 0.20 -2.62 1.89
C VAL A 76 1.53 -3.19 1.43
N ILE A 77 1.55 -4.45 1.00
CA ILE A 77 2.74 -5.09 0.43
C ILE A 77 2.64 -5.21 -1.08
N ILE A 78 3.80 -5.20 -1.74
CA ILE A 78 3.88 -5.34 -3.21
C ILE A 78 4.60 -6.65 -3.53
N ILE A 79 3.97 -7.48 -4.35
CA ILE A 79 4.57 -8.68 -4.92
C ILE A 79 4.94 -8.38 -6.37
N SER A 80 6.23 -8.14 -6.62
CA SER A 80 6.76 -7.79 -7.93
C SER A 80 7.48 -8.96 -8.60
N GLY A 81 7.50 -8.97 -9.92
CA GLY A 81 8.22 -9.99 -10.70
C GLY A 81 7.73 -10.11 -12.13
N LEU A 82 8.44 -10.91 -12.94
CA LEU A 82 8.12 -11.12 -14.35
C LEU A 82 6.72 -11.69 -14.54
N SER A 83 6.10 -11.39 -15.69
CA SER A 83 4.83 -12.01 -16.06
C SER A 83 4.98 -13.54 -16.13
N GLY A 84 3.94 -14.27 -15.72
CA GLY A 84 3.93 -15.75 -15.74
C GLY A 84 4.61 -16.43 -14.54
N THR A 85 5.20 -15.69 -13.58
CA THR A 85 5.87 -16.28 -12.39
C THR A 85 4.93 -16.77 -11.31
N GLY A 86 3.62 -16.69 -11.49
CA GLY A 86 2.63 -17.23 -10.56
C GLY A 86 2.16 -16.27 -9.47
N LYS A 87 2.48 -14.97 -9.54
CA LYS A 87 2.07 -13.96 -8.53
C LYS A 87 0.56 -13.95 -8.26
N THR A 88 -0.24 -13.91 -9.31
CA THR A 88 -1.71 -13.99 -9.20
C THR A 88 -2.17 -15.28 -8.53
N LEU A 89 -1.58 -16.44 -8.90
CA LEU A 89 -1.92 -17.70 -8.26
C LEU A 89 -1.55 -17.72 -6.79
N PHE A 90 -0.40 -17.19 -6.44
CA PHE A 90 0.07 -17.07 -5.05
C PHE A 90 -0.89 -16.23 -4.21
N THR A 91 -1.27 -15.04 -4.69
CA THR A 91 -2.17 -14.14 -3.94
C THR A 91 -3.60 -14.68 -3.86
N TYR A 92 -4.07 -15.39 -4.90
CA TYR A 92 -5.39 -16.02 -4.87
C TYR A 92 -5.41 -17.24 -3.95
N ALA A 93 -4.31 -18.01 -3.86
CA ALA A 93 -4.16 -19.07 -2.85
C ALA A 93 -4.21 -18.49 -1.43
N MET A 94 -3.50 -17.37 -1.18
CA MET A 94 -3.54 -16.64 0.09
C MET A 94 -4.98 -16.20 0.42
N GLY A 95 -5.67 -15.55 -0.50
CA GLY A 95 -7.06 -15.11 -0.32
C GLY A 95 -8.02 -16.27 -0.10
N SER A 96 -7.85 -17.39 -0.82
CA SER A 96 -8.67 -18.58 -0.65
C SER A 96 -8.46 -19.23 0.72
N ALA A 97 -7.22 -19.34 1.19
CA ALA A 97 -6.90 -19.86 2.51
C ALA A 97 -7.51 -18.98 3.60
N SER A 98 -7.33 -17.66 3.51
CA SER A 98 -7.91 -16.70 4.47
C SER A 98 -9.43 -16.76 4.50
N ARG A 99 -10.09 -16.80 3.34
CA ARG A 99 -11.55 -16.86 3.28
C ARG A 99 -12.14 -18.07 4.04
N ARG A 100 -11.43 -19.18 4.03
CA ARG A 100 -11.85 -20.46 4.66
C ARG A 100 -11.31 -20.66 6.07
N GLY A 101 -10.33 -19.86 6.50
CA GLY A 101 -9.58 -20.14 7.74
C GLY A 101 -8.75 -21.43 7.63
N GLY A 102 -8.12 -21.62 6.45
CA GLY A 102 -7.35 -22.83 6.13
C GLY A 102 -5.86 -22.67 6.41
N SER A 103 -5.03 -23.17 5.50
CA SER A 103 -3.57 -23.07 5.57
C SER A 103 -3.00 -22.45 4.30
N PHE A 104 -1.99 -21.60 4.46
CA PHE A 104 -1.21 -20.99 3.38
C PHE A 104 0.29 -21.12 3.70
N LEU A 105 1.04 -21.75 2.82
CA LEU A 105 2.49 -22.05 3.03
C LEU A 105 2.80 -22.75 4.37
N GLY A 106 1.94 -23.64 4.82
CA GLY A 106 2.10 -24.33 6.10
C GLY A 106 1.67 -23.52 7.33
N MET A 107 1.35 -22.24 7.17
CA MET A 107 0.86 -21.36 8.25
C MET A 107 -0.66 -21.40 8.31
N ALA A 108 -1.23 -21.36 9.52
CA ALA A 108 -2.66 -21.18 9.72
C ALA A 108 -3.08 -19.80 9.17
N ALA A 109 -4.08 -19.79 8.29
CA ALA A 109 -4.64 -18.56 7.75
C ALA A 109 -5.83 -18.11 8.61
N PRO A 110 -5.88 -16.87 9.08
CA PRO A 110 -7.04 -16.34 9.77
C PRO A 110 -8.24 -16.29 8.82
N LYS A 111 -9.45 -16.50 9.36
CA LYS A 111 -10.67 -16.39 8.57
C LYS A 111 -11.00 -14.93 8.33
N LEU A 112 -10.86 -14.48 7.08
CA LEU A 112 -11.02 -13.09 6.64
C LEU A 112 -11.99 -12.97 5.47
N ARG A 113 -12.63 -11.83 5.36
CA ARG A 113 -13.39 -11.43 4.17
C ARG A 113 -12.45 -10.82 3.15
N VAL A 114 -12.50 -11.30 1.92
CA VAL A 114 -11.53 -10.97 0.87
C VAL A 114 -12.15 -10.11 -0.21
N CYS A 115 -11.53 -8.99 -0.55
CA CYS A 115 -11.89 -8.17 -1.71
C CYS A 115 -10.78 -8.21 -2.76
N ILE A 116 -11.13 -8.57 -3.99
CA ILE A 116 -10.19 -8.64 -5.12
C ILE A 116 -10.46 -7.49 -6.08
N LEU A 117 -9.51 -6.56 -6.18
CA LEU A 117 -9.52 -5.52 -7.21
C LEU A 117 -8.89 -6.10 -8.47
N GLN A 118 -9.74 -6.71 -9.31
CA GLN A 118 -9.33 -7.36 -10.56
C GLN A 118 -9.37 -6.36 -11.69
N LEU A 119 -8.24 -5.77 -12.00
CA LEU A 119 -8.12 -4.71 -13.00
C LEU A 119 -7.66 -5.22 -14.36
N GLU A 120 -6.97 -6.37 -14.39
CA GLU A 120 -6.60 -7.01 -15.65
C GLU A 120 -7.83 -7.45 -16.46
N GLU A 121 -7.88 -7.07 -17.72
CA GLU A 121 -8.86 -7.59 -18.66
C GLU A 121 -8.52 -9.04 -19.04
N GLY A 122 -9.49 -9.95 -18.96
CA GLY A 122 -9.28 -11.33 -19.38
C GLY A 122 -10.37 -12.30 -18.92
N GLY A 123 -10.78 -13.19 -19.82
CA GLY A 123 -11.82 -14.21 -19.57
C GLY A 123 -11.40 -15.33 -18.60
N SER A 124 -10.17 -15.33 -18.08
CA SER A 124 -9.65 -16.38 -17.19
C SER A 124 -9.97 -16.17 -15.70
N PHE A 125 -10.42 -14.97 -15.30
CA PHE A 125 -10.71 -14.65 -13.90
C PHE A 125 -11.69 -15.64 -13.26
N GLY A 126 -12.86 -15.86 -13.85
CA GLY A 126 -13.85 -16.77 -13.29
C GLY A 126 -13.36 -18.21 -13.15
N ARG A 127 -12.56 -18.71 -14.12
CA ARG A 127 -11.93 -20.03 -14.04
C ARG A 127 -10.92 -20.12 -12.90
N ARG A 128 -10.08 -19.09 -12.73
CA ARG A 128 -9.12 -18.99 -11.62
C ARG A 128 -9.85 -18.96 -10.28
N MET A 129 -10.88 -18.11 -10.13
CA MET A 129 -11.68 -18.02 -8.90
C MET A 129 -12.28 -19.38 -8.54
N LYS A 130 -12.90 -20.07 -9.50
CA LYS A 130 -13.49 -21.40 -9.30
C LYS A 130 -12.42 -22.43 -8.90
N ALA A 131 -11.24 -22.41 -9.52
CA ALA A 131 -10.15 -23.32 -9.18
C ALA A 131 -9.64 -23.15 -7.74
N PHE A 132 -9.68 -21.91 -7.19
CA PHE A 132 -9.36 -21.61 -5.81
C PHE A 132 -10.56 -21.75 -4.86
N GLY A 133 -11.69 -22.27 -5.34
CA GLY A 133 -12.89 -22.53 -4.54
C GLY A 133 -13.69 -21.29 -4.15
N PHE A 134 -13.52 -20.17 -4.87
CA PHE A 134 -14.40 -19.01 -4.72
C PHE A 134 -15.73 -19.31 -5.44
N THR A 135 -16.85 -19.20 -4.74
CA THR A 135 -18.17 -19.51 -5.28
C THR A 135 -19.03 -18.26 -5.43
N LYS A 136 -20.06 -18.33 -6.28
CA LYS A 136 -20.99 -17.21 -6.50
C LYS A 136 -21.86 -16.92 -5.26
N GLU A 137 -22.24 -17.95 -4.54
CA GLU A 137 -23.08 -17.89 -3.34
C GLU A 137 -22.42 -17.10 -2.23
N GLU A 138 -21.08 -17.16 -2.16
CA GLU A 138 -20.24 -16.48 -1.17
C GLU A 138 -19.76 -15.11 -1.63
N CYS A 139 -20.06 -14.72 -2.88
CA CYS A 139 -19.69 -13.43 -3.46
C CYS A 139 -20.75 -12.36 -3.16
N GLY A 140 -20.34 -11.19 -2.71
CA GLY A 140 -21.20 -10.03 -2.49
C GLY A 140 -20.74 -9.13 -1.37
N VAL A 141 -21.39 -7.98 -1.24
CA VAL A 141 -21.08 -7.02 -0.18
C VAL A 141 -21.34 -7.66 1.20
N GLY A 142 -20.32 -7.60 2.07
CA GLY A 142 -20.37 -8.19 3.40
C GLY A 142 -20.30 -9.71 3.46
N LYS A 143 -20.23 -10.40 2.31
CA LYS A 143 -20.01 -11.84 2.25
C LYS A 143 -18.51 -12.18 2.38
N SER A 144 -18.17 -13.47 2.27
CA SER A 144 -16.80 -13.95 2.47
C SER A 144 -15.80 -13.44 1.42
N TRP A 145 -16.29 -13.06 0.24
CA TRP A 145 -15.49 -12.41 -0.78
C TRP A 145 -16.30 -11.53 -1.73
N ASN A 146 -15.61 -10.63 -2.44
CA ASN A 146 -16.15 -9.84 -3.53
C ASN A 146 -15.04 -9.42 -4.49
N PHE A 147 -15.39 -8.81 -5.61
CA PHE A 147 -14.42 -8.26 -6.54
C PHE A 147 -14.87 -6.94 -7.16
N ILE A 148 -13.88 -6.12 -7.53
CA ILE A 148 -14.06 -4.80 -8.16
C ILE A 148 -13.33 -4.82 -9.49
N ARG A 149 -13.98 -4.35 -10.57
CA ARG A 149 -13.42 -4.33 -11.94
C ARG A 149 -12.82 -3.00 -12.34
N SER A 150 -13.19 -1.93 -11.68
CA SER A 150 -12.71 -0.58 -11.99
C SER A 150 -12.31 0.15 -10.73
N PHE A 151 -11.02 0.41 -10.61
CA PHE A 151 -10.46 1.19 -9.50
C PHE A 151 -9.24 1.95 -9.99
N ASN A 152 -9.14 3.22 -9.61
CA ASN A 152 -7.98 4.06 -9.90
C ASN A 152 -7.72 4.99 -8.71
N PRO A 153 -6.61 4.86 -7.97
CA PRO A 153 -6.30 5.66 -6.80
C PRO A 153 -6.03 7.14 -7.12
N LEU A 154 -5.80 7.49 -8.40
CA LEU A 154 -5.69 8.88 -8.83
C LEU A 154 -7.04 9.61 -8.83
N LYS A 155 -8.15 8.87 -8.81
CA LYS A 155 -9.49 9.45 -8.74
C LYS A 155 -9.95 9.56 -7.29
N ALA A 156 -10.15 10.78 -6.80
CA ALA A 156 -10.60 11.03 -5.43
C ALA A 156 -11.91 10.29 -5.10
N SER A 157 -12.85 10.20 -6.07
CA SER A 157 -14.11 9.46 -5.92
C SER A 157 -13.90 7.95 -5.68
N HIS A 158 -12.92 7.33 -6.37
CA HIS A 158 -12.61 5.91 -6.17
C HIS A 158 -11.94 5.66 -4.81
N MET A 159 -11.08 6.58 -4.36
CA MET A 159 -10.47 6.52 -3.04
C MET A 159 -11.51 6.70 -1.93
N GLU A 160 -12.46 7.60 -2.12
CA GLU A 160 -13.55 7.79 -1.16
C GLU A 160 -14.47 6.56 -1.12
N MET A 161 -14.84 6.00 -2.26
CA MET A 161 -15.58 4.74 -2.34
C MET A 161 -14.84 3.58 -1.64
N LEU A 162 -13.53 3.47 -1.86
CA LEU A 162 -12.72 2.46 -1.17
C LEU A 162 -12.83 2.59 0.35
N LYS A 163 -12.70 3.81 0.89
CA LYS A 163 -12.75 4.08 2.33
C LYS A 163 -14.13 3.83 2.93
N THR A 164 -15.18 4.32 2.27
CA THR A 164 -16.53 4.41 2.86
C THR A 164 -17.39 3.20 2.55
N GLN A 165 -17.23 2.59 1.37
CA GLN A 165 -18.12 1.54 0.90
C GLN A 165 -17.48 0.15 0.82
N VAL A 166 -16.13 0.07 0.74
CA VAL A 166 -15.45 -1.22 0.54
C VAL A 166 -14.69 -1.64 1.79
N LEU A 167 -13.83 -0.77 2.30
CA LEU A 167 -12.97 -1.05 3.46
C LEU A 167 -13.73 -1.55 4.71
N PRO A 168 -14.94 -1.06 5.03
CA PRO A 168 -15.68 -1.56 6.19
C PRO A 168 -16.14 -3.02 6.08
N HIS A 169 -16.22 -3.56 4.87
CA HIS A 169 -16.78 -4.88 4.61
C HIS A 169 -15.75 -5.99 4.43
N TYR A 170 -14.48 -5.67 4.23
CA TYR A 170 -13.43 -6.65 3.93
C TYR A 170 -12.19 -6.43 4.80
N ASP A 171 -11.41 -7.49 4.96
CA ASP A 171 -10.27 -7.53 5.87
C ASP A 171 -8.94 -7.68 5.09
N LEU A 172 -8.96 -8.46 3.99
CA LEU A 172 -7.83 -8.67 3.09
C LEU A 172 -8.18 -8.20 1.67
N PHE A 173 -7.32 -7.36 1.11
CA PHE A 173 -7.47 -6.81 -0.24
C PHE A 173 -6.37 -7.35 -1.14
N ILE A 174 -6.71 -7.75 -2.35
CA ILE A 174 -5.78 -8.19 -3.40
C ILE A 174 -6.00 -7.31 -4.62
N LEU A 175 -4.97 -6.57 -5.05
CA LEU A 175 -5.00 -5.73 -6.23
C LEU A 175 -4.22 -6.39 -7.36
N ASP A 176 -4.91 -6.80 -8.42
CA ASP A 176 -4.37 -7.54 -9.58
C ASP A 176 -4.76 -6.82 -10.88
N SER A 177 -3.89 -6.00 -11.49
CA SER A 177 -2.55 -5.59 -11.07
C SER A 177 -2.44 -4.06 -11.07
N ILE A 178 -1.36 -3.54 -10.46
CA ILE A 178 -1.10 -2.09 -10.43
C ILE A 178 -0.79 -1.53 -11.81
N ARG A 179 -0.25 -2.35 -12.71
CA ARG A 179 0.08 -1.96 -14.08
C ARG A 179 -1.14 -1.45 -14.86
N GLU A 180 -2.30 -2.08 -14.65
CA GLU A 180 -3.53 -1.65 -15.29
C GLU A 180 -4.03 -0.29 -14.79
N MET A 181 -3.63 0.11 -13.57
CA MET A 181 -3.93 1.45 -13.04
C MET A 181 -3.07 2.53 -13.67
N SER A 182 -1.83 2.21 -14.06
CA SER A 182 -0.92 3.13 -14.74
C SER A 182 -1.22 3.25 -16.24
N SER A 183 -1.86 2.24 -16.82
CA SER A 183 -2.21 2.25 -18.24
C SER A 183 -3.18 3.41 -18.53
N GLY A 184 -2.75 4.33 -19.40
CA GLY A 184 -3.52 5.54 -19.72
C GLY A 184 -3.35 6.74 -18.76
N SER A 185 -2.57 6.61 -17.68
CA SER A 185 -2.26 7.73 -16.77
C SER A 185 -1.08 8.59 -17.24
N GLY A 186 -0.27 8.12 -18.19
CA GLY A 186 0.99 8.74 -18.60
C GLY A 186 2.11 8.61 -17.57
N LEU A 187 1.89 7.91 -16.46
CA LEU A 187 2.89 7.67 -15.44
C LEU A 187 3.90 6.62 -15.90
N ASN A 188 5.18 6.92 -15.75
CA ASN A 188 6.24 5.97 -16.00
C ASN A 188 6.43 5.08 -14.74
N GLU A 189 6.18 3.76 -14.89
CA GLU A 189 6.31 2.78 -13.80
C GLU A 189 7.70 2.74 -13.15
N ALA A 190 8.73 3.18 -13.86
CA ALA A 190 10.11 3.25 -13.36
C ALA A 190 10.40 4.49 -12.50
N LEU A 191 9.48 5.45 -12.41
CA LEU A 191 9.70 6.70 -11.71
C LEU A 191 9.17 6.66 -10.26
N ALA A 192 9.83 7.41 -9.38
CA ALA A 192 9.37 7.64 -8.01
C ALA A 192 7.94 8.20 -7.95
N GLU A 193 7.49 8.92 -8.98
CA GLU A 193 6.12 9.41 -9.13
C GLU A 193 5.07 8.32 -9.09
N PHE A 194 5.32 7.16 -9.71
CA PHE A 194 4.43 6.01 -9.68
C PHE A 194 4.13 5.55 -8.24
N SER A 195 5.19 5.35 -7.46
CA SER A 195 5.05 4.97 -6.05
C SER A 195 4.32 6.05 -5.24
N GLN A 196 4.66 7.33 -5.45
CA GLN A 196 4.04 8.43 -4.71
C GLN A 196 2.57 8.61 -5.06
N GLN A 197 2.20 8.52 -6.31
CA GLN A 197 0.84 8.83 -6.76
C GLN A 197 -0.12 7.64 -6.62
N LEU A 198 0.35 6.41 -6.78
CA LEU A 198 -0.50 5.21 -6.72
C LEU A 198 -0.43 4.46 -5.40
N ILE A 199 0.77 4.25 -4.85
CA ILE A 199 0.94 3.41 -3.67
C ILE A 199 0.75 4.20 -2.37
N ARG A 200 1.36 5.39 -2.23
CA ARG A 200 1.23 6.19 -0.99
C ARG A 200 -0.22 6.47 -0.58
N PRO A 201 -1.17 6.81 -1.48
CA PRO A 201 -2.56 6.97 -1.09
C PRO A 201 -3.18 5.70 -0.51
N LEU A 202 -2.85 4.52 -1.08
CA LEU A 202 -3.31 3.23 -0.55
C LEU A 202 -2.72 2.97 0.83
N VAL A 203 -1.40 3.14 1.01
CA VAL A 203 -0.74 2.98 2.31
C VAL A 203 -1.40 3.86 3.37
N LYS A 204 -1.74 5.12 3.06
CA LYS A 204 -2.43 6.02 3.99
C LYS A 204 -3.82 5.51 4.39
N VAL A 205 -4.53 4.84 3.49
CA VAL A 205 -5.87 4.30 3.78
C VAL A 205 -5.80 3.10 4.71
N PHE A 206 -4.80 2.23 4.54
CA PHE A 206 -4.67 1.00 5.34
C PHE A 206 -3.96 1.23 6.68
N ARG A 207 -3.06 2.21 6.76
CA ARG A 207 -2.28 2.51 7.98
C ARG A 207 -3.19 2.73 9.18
N GLY A 208 -2.91 2.02 10.28
CA GLY A 208 -3.69 2.11 11.51
C GLY A 208 -5.02 1.36 11.50
N THR A 209 -5.32 0.62 10.42
CA THR A 209 -6.49 -0.27 10.38
C THR A 209 -6.09 -1.71 10.76
N ASP A 210 -7.09 -2.56 10.97
CA ASP A 210 -6.93 -4.01 11.14
C ASP A 210 -6.92 -4.79 9.81
N LYS A 211 -6.87 -4.08 8.68
CA LYS A 211 -6.97 -4.61 7.32
C LYS A 211 -5.61 -4.57 6.62
N ALA A 212 -5.45 -5.33 5.54
CA ALA A 212 -4.23 -5.30 4.75
C ALA A 212 -4.50 -5.43 3.26
N MET A 213 -3.53 -5.00 2.46
CA MET A 213 -3.59 -5.10 1.00
C MET A 213 -2.32 -5.75 0.43
N VAL A 214 -2.53 -6.64 -0.51
CA VAL A 214 -1.47 -7.21 -1.36
C VAL A 214 -1.64 -6.68 -2.77
N VAL A 215 -0.61 -6.04 -3.29
CA VAL A 215 -0.58 -5.46 -4.63
C VAL A 215 0.30 -6.30 -5.53
N ILE A 216 -0.20 -6.69 -6.69
CA ILE A 216 0.59 -7.39 -7.71
C ILE A 216 1.17 -6.35 -8.67
N ASP A 217 2.48 -6.44 -8.88
CA ASP A 217 3.21 -5.66 -9.86
C ASP A 217 3.84 -6.58 -10.90
N HIS A 218 3.71 -6.24 -12.18
CA HIS A 218 4.32 -6.93 -13.30
C HIS A 218 5.50 -6.14 -13.83
N ASN A 219 6.73 -6.57 -13.51
CA ASN A 219 7.92 -5.96 -14.09
C ASN A 219 7.84 -6.05 -15.63
N ALA A 220 8.21 -4.95 -16.29
CA ALA A 220 8.42 -4.98 -17.73
C ALA A 220 9.47 -6.07 -18.06
N LYS A 221 9.24 -6.84 -19.12
CA LYS A 221 10.32 -7.69 -19.66
C LYS A 221 11.46 -6.75 -20.00
N GLY A 222 12.61 -6.93 -19.35
CA GLY A 222 13.82 -6.20 -19.72
C GLY A 222 14.05 -6.40 -21.22
N THR A 223 14.15 -5.30 -21.91
CA THR A 223 14.60 -5.25 -23.32
C THR A 223 16.08 -5.57 -23.36
#